data_a846bd2aaf76e45a579f004b7500f827
#
_entry.id   a846bd2aaf76e45a579f004b7500f827
#
_cell.length_a   1.000
_cell.length_b   1.000
_cell.length_c   1.000
_cell.angle_alpha   90.00
_cell.angle_beta   90.00
_cell.angle_gamma   90.00
#
_symmetry.space_group_name_H-M   'P 1'
#
loop_
_entity.id
_entity.type
_entity.pdbx_description
1 polymer ?
#
loop_
_entity_poly.entity_id
_entity_poly.type
_entity_poly.pdbx_seq_one_letter_code
_entity_poly.pdbx_strand_id
1 'polypeptide(L)'
;MTSVHGIRSEFGISNYASSKAGLIGLTRSSAIELGPRNINVNAVAPGYIRTTRLTDGVSSEVLDKARDRAVLGRLGDPQDVAGVVLFLCSEAARHITGAVIPVDGGYLL
;
A
#
# COMPACT_ATOMS: atom_id res chain seq x y z
N MET A 1 3.61 -6.53 -0.30
CA MET A 1 2.88 -5.37 -0.89
C MET A 1 1.38 -5.59 -0.73
N THR A 2 0.69 -4.78 0.07
CA THR A 2 -0.78 -4.77 0.20
C THR A 2 -1.39 -3.68 -0.71
N SER A 3 -2.44 -3.01 -0.30
CA SER A 3 -3.12 -1.92 -1.00
C SER A 3 -3.91 -1.07 0.00
N VAL A 4 -4.22 0.17 -0.34
CA VAL A 4 -5.24 0.96 0.38
C VAL A 4 -6.57 0.23 0.48
N HIS A 5 -6.91 -0.60 -0.52
CA HIS A 5 -8.12 -1.42 -0.50
C HIS A 5 -8.08 -2.62 0.45
N GLY A 6 -6.93 -2.96 1.00
CA GLY A 6 -6.81 -3.87 2.16
C GLY A 6 -7.12 -3.19 3.49
N ILE A 7 -7.10 -1.84 3.52
CA ILE A 7 -7.42 -1.02 4.70
C ILE A 7 -8.87 -0.54 4.63
N ARG A 8 -9.29 -0.05 3.46
CA ARG A 8 -10.64 0.46 3.20
C ARG A 8 -11.10 -0.03 1.82
N SER A 9 -12.10 -0.90 1.81
CA SER A 9 -12.63 -1.49 0.58
C SER A 9 -13.54 -0.53 -0.18
N GLU A 10 -13.82 -0.89 -1.43
CA GLU A 10 -14.77 -0.24 -2.32
C GLU A 10 -15.75 -1.25 -2.90
N PHE A 11 -16.81 -0.76 -3.54
CA PHE A 11 -17.80 -1.62 -4.18
C PHE A 11 -17.17 -2.42 -5.35
N GLY A 12 -17.52 -3.70 -5.44
CA GLY A 12 -17.14 -4.56 -6.57
C GLY A 12 -15.75 -5.21 -6.50
N ILE A 13 -14.98 -5.00 -5.40
CA ILE A 13 -13.62 -5.54 -5.26
C ILE A 13 -13.44 -6.45 -4.03
N SER A 14 -14.50 -7.12 -3.58
CA SER A 14 -14.44 -7.92 -2.33
C SER A 14 -13.33 -8.97 -2.33
N ASN A 15 -13.11 -9.68 -3.43
CA ASN A 15 -12.05 -10.66 -3.58
C ASN A 15 -10.66 -10.02 -3.46
N TYR A 16 -10.44 -8.91 -4.15
CA TYR A 16 -9.17 -8.16 -4.09
C TYR A 16 -8.93 -7.60 -2.68
N ALA A 17 -9.93 -6.90 -2.12
CA ALA A 17 -9.85 -6.30 -0.79
C ALA A 17 -9.55 -7.37 0.28
N SER A 18 -10.24 -8.52 0.25
CA SER A 18 -9.98 -9.62 1.17
C SER A 18 -8.55 -10.15 1.06
N SER A 19 -8.04 -10.32 -0.16
CA SER A 19 -6.66 -10.77 -0.38
C SER A 19 -5.64 -9.79 0.19
N LYS A 20 -5.88 -8.49 0.02
CA LYS A 20 -4.98 -7.43 0.50
C LYS A 20 -5.09 -7.19 2.01
N ALA A 21 -6.26 -7.37 2.60
CA ALA A 21 -6.47 -7.38 4.05
C ALA A 21 -5.78 -8.58 4.70
N GLY A 22 -5.84 -9.76 4.09
CA GLY A 22 -5.12 -10.96 4.53
C GLY A 22 -3.61 -10.75 4.63
N LEU A 23 -3.02 -9.99 3.68
CA LEU A 23 -1.59 -9.63 3.74
C LEU A 23 -1.26 -8.72 4.94
N ILE A 24 -2.19 -7.88 5.39
CA ILE A 24 -2.00 -7.07 6.60
C ILE A 24 -1.95 -7.97 7.84
N GLY A 25 -2.87 -8.93 7.93
CA GLY A 25 -2.87 -9.93 8.99
C GLY A 25 -1.57 -10.74 9.01
N LEU A 26 -1.16 -11.27 7.84
CA LEU A 26 0.08 -12.01 7.68
C LEU A 26 1.30 -11.17 8.11
N THR A 27 1.37 -9.90 7.70
CA THR A 27 2.46 -8.99 8.08
C THR A 27 2.60 -8.87 9.58
N ARG A 28 1.50 -8.68 10.30
CA ARG A 28 1.50 -8.52 11.76
C ARG A 28 1.88 -9.81 12.47
N SER A 29 1.32 -10.95 12.07
CA SER A 29 1.67 -12.26 12.63
C SER A 29 3.16 -12.57 12.41
N SER A 30 3.64 -12.39 11.17
CA SER A 30 5.06 -12.63 10.85
C SER A 30 6.00 -11.68 11.62
N ALA A 31 5.60 -10.42 11.83
CA ALA A 31 6.39 -9.49 12.64
C ALA A 31 6.55 -9.97 14.09
N ILE A 32 5.47 -10.50 14.68
CA ILE A 32 5.49 -11.08 16.05
C ILE A 32 6.38 -12.33 16.08
N GLU A 33 6.22 -13.23 15.12
CA GLU A 33 6.92 -14.52 15.08
C GLU A 33 8.42 -14.38 14.78
N LEU A 34 8.79 -13.44 13.92
CA LEU A 34 10.17 -13.27 13.43
C LEU A 34 10.94 -12.17 14.17
N GLY A 35 10.25 -11.27 14.88
CA GLY A 35 10.86 -10.20 15.66
C GLY A 35 11.93 -10.68 16.65
N PRO A 36 11.73 -11.79 17.42
CA PRO A 36 12.76 -12.34 18.28
C PRO A 36 14.05 -12.75 17.57
N ARG A 37 14.01 -12.92 16.24
CA ARG A 37 15.17 -13.19 15.39
C ARG A 37 15.74 -11.93 14.74
N ASN A 38 15.30 -10.74 15.18
CA ASN A 38 15.68 -9.44 14.62
C ASN A 38 15.32 -9.28 13.14
N ILE A 39 14.18 -9.85 12.72
CA ILE A 39 13.66 -9.72 11.37
C ILE A 39 12.45 -8.78 11.39
N ASN A 40 12.54 -7.68 10.65
CA ASN A 40 11.44 -6.75 10.47
C ASN A 40 10.53 -7.19 9.32
N VAL A 41 9.22 -7.12 9.55
CA VAL A 41 8.20 -7.44 8.55
C VAL A 41 7.20 -6.30 8.48
N ASN A 42 7.13 -5.62 7.35
CA ASN A 42 6.25 -4.47 7.14
C ASN A 42 5.46 -4.62 5.84
N ALA A 43 4.32 -3.96 5.75
CA ALA A 43 3.51 -3.89 4.55
C ALA A 43 3.48 -2.46 4.01
N VAL A 44 3.65 -2.31 2.71
CA VAL A 44 3.38 -1.06 1.99
C VAL A 44 2.02 -1.18 1.33
N ALA A 45 1.18 -0.17 1.50
CA ALA A 45 -0.19 -0.07 0.99
C ALA A 45 -0.30 1.06 -0.04
N PRO A 46 0.05 0.82 -1.32
CA PRO A 46 -0.09 1.82 -2.36
C PRO A 46 -1.56 2.18 -2.61
N GLY A 47 -1.81 3.45 -2.93
CA GLY A 47 -3.03 3.92 -3.55
C GLY A 47 -3.04 3.63 -5.06
N TYR A 48 -3.61 4.56 -5.83
CA TYR A 48 -3.60 4.48 -7.29
C TYR A 48 -2.26 4.97 -7.83
N ILE A 49 -1.48 4.03 -8.37
CA ILE A 49 -0.13 4.28 -8.90
C ILE A 49 -0.17 4.17 -10.42
N ARG A 50 0.37 5.16 -11.13
CA ARG A 50 0.44 5.18 -12.59
C ARG A 50 1.34 4.05 -13.09
N THR A 51 0.73 3.05 -13.70
CA THR A 51 1.41 1.96 -14.40
C THR A 51 0.66 1.68 -15.70
N THR A 52 1.32 1.14 -16.70
CA THR A 52 0.68 0.75 -17.97
C THR A 52 -0.55 -0.12 -17.72
N ARG A 53 -0.43 -1.09 -16.82
CA ARG A 53 -1.54 -2.00 -16.48
C ARG A 53 -2.73 -1.27 -15.85
N LEU A 54 -2.50 -0.25 -15.02
CA LEU A 54 -3.57 0.52 -14.41
C LEU A 54 -4.24 1.43 -15.43
N THR A 55 -3.44 2.13 -16.25
CA THR A 55 -3.96 3.08 -17.25
C THR A 55 -4.69 2.36 -18.38
N ASP A 56 -4.31 1.14 -18.73
CA ASP A 56 -4.96 0.36 -19.80
C ASP A 56 -6.17 -0.44 -19.31
N GLY A 57 -6.26 -0.71 -18.01
CA GLY A 57 -7.30 -1.59 -17.42
C GLY A 57 -8.36 -0.87 -16.59
N VAL A 58 -8.22 0.44 -16.35
CA VAL A 58 -9.12 1.24 -15.49
C VAL A 58 -9.63 2.44 -16.29
N SER A 59 -10.94 2.71 -16.22
CA SER A 59 -11.52 3.86 -16.92
C SER A 59 -10.95 5.19 -16.42
N SER A 60 -10.86 6.18 -17.34
CA SER A 60 -10.41 7.53 -16.99
C SER A 60 -11.24 8.16 -15.88
N GLU A 61 -12.55 7.91 -15.84
CA GLU A 61 -13.44 8.40 -14.80
C GLU A 61 -13.02 7.89 -13.40
N VAL A 62 -12.63 6.63 -13.27
CA VAL A 62 -12.16 6.05 -12.00
C VAL A 62 -10.82 6.67 -11.60
N LEU A 63 -9.91 6.87 -12.56
CA LEU A 63 -8.63 7.50 -12.31
C LEU A 63 -8.79 8.97 -11.90
N ASP A 64 -9.70 9.69 -12.52
CA ASP A 64 -10.01 11.09 -12.17
C ASP A 64 -10.59 11.19 -10.76
N LYS A 65 -11.54 10.32 -10.39
CA LYS A 65 -12.08 10.24 -9.03
C LYS A 65 -10.98 9.88 -8.01
N ALA A 66 -10.09 8.97 -8.36
CA ALA A 66 -8.99 8.61 -7.48
C ALA A 66 -8.02 9.78 -7.25
N ARG A 67 -7.71 10.54 -8.31
CA ARG A 67 -6.90 11.75 -8.23
C ARG A 67 -7.58 12.83 -7.37
N ASP A 68 -8.85 13.08 -7.61
CA ASP A 68 -9.61 14.14 -6.91
C ASP A 68 -9.78 13.82 -5.42
N ARG A 69 -9.79 12.54 -5.06
CA ARG A 69 -9.84 12.10 -3.67
C ARG A 69 -8.49 12.16 -2.97
N ALA A 70 -7.40 11.99 -3.70
CA ALA A 70 -6.07 12.10 -3.13
C ALA A 70 -5.80 13.55 -2.70
N VAL A 71 -5.45 13.77 -1.44
CA VAL A 71 -5.16 15.12 -0.89
C VAL A 71 -4.06 15.83 -1.68
N LEU A 72 -3.07 15.07 -2.19
CA LEU A 72 -2.01 15.61 -3.04
C LEU A 72 -2.45 15.91 -4.47
N GLY A 73 -3.71 15.65 -4.84
CA GLY A 73 -4.29 15.99 -6.15
C GLY A 73 -3.65 15.26 -7.34
N ARG A 74 -2.95 14.15 -7.10
CA ARG A 74 -2.32 13.35 -8.16
C ARG A 74 -2.36 11.86 -7.87
N LEU A 75 -2.27 11.06 -8.91
CA LEU A 75 -1.93 9.64 -8.77
C LEU A 75 -0.46 9.50 -8.36
N GLY A 76 -0.12 8.43 -7.67
CA GLY A 76 1.26 8.11 -7.35
C GLY A 76 2.04 7.62 -8.57
N ASP A 77 3.36 7.72 -8.50
CA ASP A 77 4.29 7.09 -9.43
C ASP A 77 4.96 5.88 -8.78
N PRO A 78 5.46 4.90 -9.56
CA PRO A 78 6.18 3.76 -9.01
C PRO A 78 7.33 4.15 -8.08
N GLN A 79 7.99 5.27 -8.34
CA GLN A 79 9.08 5.82 -7.53
C GLN A 79 8.62 6.26 -6.14
N ASP A 80 7.37 6.73 -6.00
CA ASP A 80 6.80 7.08 -4.69
C ASP A 80 6.77 5.85 -3.77
N VAL A 81 6.43 4.68 -4.33
CA VAL A 81 6.40 3.40 -3.62
C VAL A 81 7.80 2.85 -3.39
N ALA A 82 8.66 2.90 -4.41
CA ALA A 82 10.02 2.39 -4.34
C ALA A 82 10.85 3.08 -3.26
N GLY A 83 10.70 4.40 -3.09
CA GLY A 83 11.36 5.17 -2.05
C GLY A 83 11.05 4.66 -0.64
N VAL A 84 9.77 4.34 -0.37
CA VAL A 84 9.35 3.77 0.92
C VAL A 84 9.93 2.38 1.12
N VAL A 85 9.94 1.54 0.09
CA VAL A 85 10.53 0.19 0.17
C VAL A 85 12.03 0.28 0.46
N LEU A 86 12.77 1.16 -0.23
CA LEU A 86 14.19 1.39 0.03
C LEU A 86 14.45 1.84 1.47
N PHE A 87 13.65 2.79 1.97
CA PHE A 87 13.74 3.22 3.36
C PHE A 87 13.54 2.05 4.34
N LEU A 88 12.49 1.24 4.13
CA LEU A 88 12.19 0.09 4.99
C LEU A 88 13.27 -1.00 4.96
N CYS A 89 14.06 -1.08 3.88
CA CYS A 89 15.20 -1.98 3.74
C CYS A 89 16.52 -1.40 4.29
N SER A 90 16.51 -0.17 4.82
CA SER A 90 17.70 0.50 5.33
C SER A 90 17.82 0.41 6.85
N GLU A 91 19.02 0.69 7.37
CA GLU A 91 19.27 0.81 8.82
C GLU A 91 18.41 1.90 9.49
N ALA A 92 17.97 2.92 8.75
CA ALA A 92 17.09 3.96 9.25
C ALA A 92 15.73 3.43 9.72
N ALA A 93 15.30 2.29 9.17
CA ALA A 93 14.03 1.63 9.51
C ALA A 93 14.19 0.44 10.47
N ARG A 94 15.38 0.23 11.07
CA ARG A 94 15.68 -0.96 11.90
C ARG A 94 14.73 -1.20 13.08
N HIS A 95 13.99 -0.20 13.51
CA HIS A 95 13.03 -0.29 14.62
C HIS A 95 11.56 -0.22 14.16
N ILE A 96 11.31 -0.48 12.86
CA ILE A 96 9.97 -0.50 12.27
C ILE A 96 9.62 -1.93 11.89
N THR A 97 8.64 -2.52 12.59
CA THR A 97 8.12 -3.86 12.26
C THR A 97 6.61 -3.93 12.54
N GLY A 98 5.88 -4.75 11.81
CA GLY A 98 4.42 -4.88 11.90
C GLY A 98 3.63 -3.69 11.36
N ALA A 99 4.30 -2.71 10.78
CA ALA A 99 3.67 -1.50 10.26
C ALA A 99 2.97 -1.76 8.92
N VAL A 100 1.88 -1.01 8.70
CA VAL A 100 1.22 -0.88 7.39
C VAL A 100 1.33 0.57 6.97
N ILE A 101 2.09 0.84 5.93
CA ILE A 101 2.44 2.19 5.49
C ILE A 101 1.70 2.53 4.20
N PRO A 102 0.68 3.42 4.25
CA PRO A 102 0.03 3.93 3.04
C PRO A 102 1.00 4.77 2.21
N VAL A 103 0.96 4.59 0.90
CA VAL A 103 1.64 5.44 -0.09
C VAL A 103 0.60 5.83 -1.12
N ASP A 104 -0.26 6.76 -0.77
CA ASP A 104 -1.53 6.99 -1.42
C ASP A 104 -1.88 8.45 -1.68
N GLY A 105 -0.99 9.37 -1.35
CA GLY A 105 -1.24 10.80 -1.50
C GLY A 105 -2.38 11.33 -0.61
N GLY A 106 -2.72 10.64 0.47
CA GLY A 106 -3.81 10.99 1.37
C GLY A 106 -5.19 10.47 0.92
N TYR A 107 -5.21 9.49 0.01
CA TYR A 107 -6.47 8.89 -0.51
C TYR A 107 -7.36 8.29 0.59
N LEU A 108 -6.79 7.79 1.68
CA LEU A 108 -7.54 7.19 2.79
C LEU A 108 -8.13 8.21 3.77
N LEU A 109 -7.75 9.48 3.70
CA LEU A 109 -8.29 10.55 4.53
C LEU A 109 -9.65 11.00 4.01
#